data_65b77b3bbdeb58b0c65ea9552e0642a8
#
_entry.id   65b77b3bbdeb58b0c65ea9552e0642a8
#
_cell.length_a   1.000
_cell.length_b   1.000
_cell.length_c   1.000
_cell.angle_alpha   90.00
_cell.angle_beta   90.00
_cell.angle_gamma   90.00
#
_symmetry.space_group_name_H-M   'P 1'
#
loop_
_entity.id
_entity.type
_entity.pdbx_description
1 polymer ?
#
loop_
_entity_poly.entity_id
_entity_poly.type
_entity_poly.pdbx_seq_one_letter_code
_entity_poly.pdbx_strand_id
1 'polypeptide(L)'
;MSIFSDISNITSKKRKLEVPKPKTNLFVRGIVLFAFGLLGASVYTIEDIDKTPALIFLCIGAALIIAGIISLICYGKQVTAFKKYTPTWEKHRSIFDDFAIELNHWYDSDMRPRSCDGDTSYILRLQKDRMARKGIRMIQHTSPVKRETMGTTRVPRKTSWYTVDLMYEGVDRHLQFQNSTGTIYERVTEDTMYETVVHTPNEQELTRMSMTCPNCGAVSPVAALTEGCPYCRTVFRISDLFPRVTNIFFIRENASTKNQKKMGKTTGITMLVFFLACFIPSFLDRESPIPQALLMSFFVALIMGGIFGYIISIIIFMTKQFNRDGRKRIPFWSYVTTKGKVKSAFAPYDPYFSFEKFEGQIISLIRMAIMSDHPENLASYCGGTLNPYFQDIIEMTYMQAMTVQNIHMEGSHLCMTLRTWWINYSEKDGSINRRGDCIDVTLRRNTAYMEPPGFSITSAYCRNCGASFDSVRQRNCPYCGTVYHMENEGFIIERLELV
;
A
#
# COMPACT_ATOMS: atom_id res chain seq x y z
N MET A 1 35.68 -12.64 0.94
CA MET A 1 34.27 -12.95 0.64
C MET A 1 33.43 -12.00 1.48
N SER A 2 32.63 -11.15 0.86
CA SER A 2 32.00 -10.03 1.58
C SER A 2 30.83 -10.58 2.41
N ILE A 3 30.65 -10.05 3.59
CA ILE A 3 29.52 -10.22 4.52
C ILE A 3 28.16 -10.25 3.79
N PHE A 4 28.05 -9.41 2.75
CA PHE A 4 26.82 -9.28 1.95
C PHE A 4 26.61 -10.48 1.02
N SER A 5 27.65 -11.23 0.62
CA SER A 5 27.44 -12.47 -0.13
C SER A 5 26.75 -13.55 0.71
N ASP A 6 27.02 -13.58 2.00
CA ASP A 6 26.44 -14.58 2.89
C ASP A 6 24.99 -14.19 3.27
N ILE A 7 24.72 -12.92 3.55
CA ILE A 7 23.36 -12.42 3.72
C ILE A 7 22.59 -12.54 2.40
N SER A 8 23.21 -12.15 1.27
CA SER A 8 22.61 -12.32 -0.05
C SER A 8 22.25 -13.78 -0.35
N ASN A 9 23.10 -14.72 0.00
CA ASN A 9 22.84 -16.16 -0.18
C ASN A 9 21.66 -16.64 0.67
N ILE A 10 21.53 -16.16 1.91
CA ILE A 10 20.41 -16.51 2.78
C ILE A 10 19.12 -15.85 2.33
N THR A 11 19.18 -14.55 2.05
CA THR A 11 18.01 -13.80 1.58
C THR A 11 17.61 -14.19 0.16
N SER A 12 18.56 -14.70 -0.66
CA SER A 12 18.28 -15.25 -1.99
C SER A 12 17.59 -16.60 -1.98
N LYS A 13 17.61 -17.32 -0.87
CA LYS A 13 16.75 -18.52 -0.72
C LYS A 13 15.27 -18.10 -0.83
N LYS A 14 14.75 -18.18 -2.04
CA LYS A 14 13.38 -17.84 -2.38
C LYS A 14 12.44 -18.77 -1.63
N ARG A 15 11.68 -18.23 -0.69
CA ARG A 15 10.62 -19.00 -0.06
C ARG A 15 9.49 -19.22 -1.06
N LYS A 16 9.24 -20.46 -1.44
CA LYS A 16 8.01 -20.82 -2.16
C LYS A 16 6.84 -20.58 -1.23
N LEU A 17 5.89 -19.74 -1.64
CA LEU A 17 4.62 -19.66 -0.93
C LEU A 17 3.86 -20.95 -1.16
N GLU A 18 3.55 -21.65 -0.08
CA GLU A 18 2.86 -22.94 -0.10
C GLU A 18 1.41 -22.78 -0.58
N VAL A 19 0.81 -21.61 -0.34
CA VAL A 19 -0.59 -21.34 -0.68
C VAL A 19 -0.71 -20.09 -1.55
N PRO A 20 -1.08 -20.24 -2.82
CA PRO A 20 -1.30 -19.12 -3.72
C PRO A 20 -2.57 -18.35 -3.34
N LYS A 21 -2.62 -17.06 -3.70
CA LYS A 21 -3.81 -16.23 -3.54
C LYS A 21 -5.02 -16.88 -4.23
N PRO A 22 -6.20 -16.90 -3.57
CA PRO A 22 -7.42 -17.44 -4.18
C PRO A 22 -7.69 -16.80 -5.54
N LYS A 23 -8.01 -17.62 -6.54
CA LYS A 23 -8.30 -17.16 -7.88
C LYS A 23 -9.71 -16.56 -7.91
N THR A 24 -9.81 -15.23 -7.90
CA THR A 24 -11.10 -14.52 -8.00
C THR A 24 -11.95 -14.92 -9.21
N ASN A 25 -11.29 -15.36 -10.30
CA ASN A 25 -11.98 -15.89 -11.47
C ASN A 25 -12.86 -17.11 -11.16
N LEU A 26 -12.51 -17.93 -10.17
CA LEU A 26 -13.35 -19.06 -9.76
C LEU A 26 -14.64 -18.59 -9.07
N PHE A 27 -14.57 -17.52 -8.30
CA PHE A 27 -15.74 -16.91 -7.67
C PHE A 27 -16.68 -16.32 -8.71
N VAL A 28 -16.15 -15.47 -9.61
CA VAL A 28 -16.94 -14.85 -10.68
C VAL A 28 -17.55 -15.93 -11.59
N ARG A 29 -16.76 -16.91 -12.02
CA ARG A 29 -17.22 -18.03 -12.82
C ARG A 29 -18.33 -18.82 -12.11
N GLY A 30 -18.17 -19.06 -10.81
CA GLY A 30 -19.16 -19.75 -10.00
C GLY A 30 -20.51 -19.04 -9.99
N ILE A 31 -20.52 -17.73 -9.74
CA ILE A 31 -21.73 -16.90 -9.75
C ILE A 31 -22.37 -16.88 -11.14
N VAL A 32 -21.58 -16.67 -12.20
CA VAL A 32 -22.08 -16.59 -13.57
C VAL A 32 -22.72 -17.90 -14.01
N LEU A 33 -22.04 -19.04 -13.79
CA LEU A 33 -22.58 -20.35 -14.15
C LEU A 33 -23.86 -20.68 -13.35
N PHE A 34 -23.87 -20.36 -12.06
CA PHE A 34 -25.06 -20.57 -11.23
C PHE A 34 -26.27 -19.75 -11.72
N ALA A 35 -26.03 -18.46 -12.04
CA ALA A 35 -27.06 -17.56 -12.56
C ALA A 35 -27.62 -18.03 -13.92
N PHE A 36 -26.75 -18.39 -14.88
CA PHE A 36 -27.18 -18.93 -16.17
C PHE A 36 -27.87 -20.27 -16.02
N GLY A 37 -27.46 -21.09 -15.07
CA GLY A 37 -28.10 -22.33 -14.75
C GLY A 37 -29.54 -22.16 -14.23
N LEU A 38 -29.76 -21.17 -13.35
CA LEU A 38 -31.11 -20.84 -12.90
C LEU A 38 -32.01 -20.33 -14.05
N LEU A 39 -31.46 -19.48 -14.92
CA LEU A 39 -32.20 -19.00 -16.09
C LEU A 39 -32.56 -20.15 -17.04
N GLY A 40 -31.62 -21.08 -17.31
CA GLY A 40 -31.91 -22.26 -18.14
C GLY A 40 -32.96 -23.17 -17.52
N ALA A 41 -32.91 -23.38 -16.21
CA ALA A 41 -33.92 -24.19 -15.51
C ALA A 41 -35.31 -23.54 -15.49
N SER A 42 -35.39 -22.21 -15.46
CA SER A 42 -36.69 -21.50 -15.46
C SER A 42 -37.47 -21.61 -16.78
N VAL A 43 -36.79 -21.93 -17.86
CA VAL A 43 -37.46 -22.18 -19.18
C VAL A 43 -38.46 -23.35 -19.10
N TYR A 44 -38.20 -24.33 -18.23
CA TYR A 44 -39.09 -25.47 -18.03
C TYR A 44 -40.45 -25.07 -17.41
N THR A 45 -40.53 -23.92 -16.74
CA THR A 45 -41.77 -23.44 -16.10
C THR A 45 -42.67 -22.65 -17.06
N ILE A 46 -42.27 -22.43 -18.32
CA ILE A 46 -43.05 -21.72 -19.33
C ILE A 46 -43.99 -22.69 -19.98
N GLU A 47 -45.31 -22.45 -19.86
CA GLU A 47 -46.36 -23.37 -20.30
C GLU A 47 -46.46 -23.51 -21.84
N ASP A 48 -46.03 -22.47 -22.60
CA ASP A 48 -46.13 -22.44 -24.07
C ASP A 48 -44.96 -23.09 -24.81
N ILE A 49 -43.98 -23.68 -24.12
CA ILE A 49 -42.82 -24.32 -24.76
C ILE A 49 -43.01 -25.84 -24.79
N ASP A 50 -42.74 -26.44 -25.96
CA ASP A 50 -42.71 -27.91 -26.12
C ASP A 50 -41.86 -28.56 -25.02
N LYS A 51 -42.41 -29.59 -24.36
CA LYS A 51 -41.78 -30.24 -23.20
C LYS A 51 -40.41 -30.85 -23.49
N THR A 52 -40.16 -31.26 -24.73
CA THR A 52 -38.88 -31.88 -25.12
C THR A 52 -37.71 -30.88 -25.11
N PRO A 53 -37.76 -29.71 -25.77
CA PRO A 53 -36.70 -28.70 -25.66
C PRO A 53 -36.63 -28.12 -24.25
N ALA A 54 -37.76 -27.95 -23.53
CA ALA A 54 -37.76 -27.46 -22.14
C ALA A 54 -36.99 -28.41 -21.19
N LEU A 55 -37.08 -29.72 -21.39
CA LEU A 55 -36.32 -30.71 -20.63
C LEU A 55 -34.80 -30.61 -20.89
N ILE A 56 -34.41 -30.34 -22.13
CA ILE A 56 -32.99 -30.12 -22.47
C ILE A 56 -32.46 -28.89 -21.75
N PHE A 57 -33.18 -27.77 -21.76
CA PHE A 57 -32.81 -26.56 -21.02
C PHE A 57 -32.75 -26.81 -19.52
N LEU A 58 -33.64 -27.59 -18.95
CA LEU A 58 -33.60 -27.99 -17.55
C LEU A 58 -32.31 -28.77 -17.20
N CYS A 59 -31.96 -29.76 -18.05
CA CYS A 59 -30.74 -30.55 -17.87
C CYS A 59 -29.47 -29.70 -17.99
N ILE A 60 -29.41 -28.82 -19.00
CA ILE A 60 -28.30 -27.89 -19.16
C ILE A 60 -28.23 -26.92 -17.97
N GLY A 61 -29.35 -26.36 -17.53
CA GLY A 61 -29.48 -25.50 -16.38
C GLY A 61 -28.96 -26.17 -15.10
N ALA A 62 -29.38 -27.40 -14.84
CA ALA A 62 -28.93 -28.19 -13.72
C ALA A 62 -27.41 -28.45 -13.76
N ALA A 63 -26.86 -28.78 -14.92
CA ALA A 63 -25.41 -28.98 -15.08
C ALA A 63 -24.62 -27.69 -14.81
N LEU A 64 -25.12 -26.55 -15.28
CA LEU A 64 -24.49 -25.23 -15.01
C LEU A 64 -24.56 -24.84 -13.52
N ILE A 65 -25.68 -25.12 -12.85
CA ILE A 65 -25.82 -24.92 -11.41
C ILE A 65 -24.79 -25.74 -10.65
N ILE A 66 -24.66 -27.03 -10.97
CA ILE A 66 -23.70 -27.93 -10.34
C ILE A 66 -22.26 -27.41 -10.57
N ALA A 67 -21.91 -27.03 -11.80
CA ALA A 67 -20.60 -26.49 -12.15
C ALA A 67 -20.32 -25.18 -11.41
N GLY A 68 -21.34 -24.33 -11.25
CA GLY A 68 -21.27 -23.10 -10.46
C GLY A 68 -20.97 -23.35 -8.98
N ILE A 69 -21.72 -24.29 -8.38
CA ILE A 69 -21.52 -24.70 -6.99
C ILE A 69 -20.11 -25.28 -6.76
N ILE A 70 -19.64 -26.16 -7.66
CA ILE A 70 -18.29 -26.72 -7.57
C ILE A 70 -17.24 -25.60 -7.63
N SER A 71 -17.39 -24.63 -8.55
CA SER A 71 -16.49 -23.48 -8.65
C SER A 71 -16.45 -22.65 -7.36
N LEU A 72 -17.60 -22.40 -6.74
CA LEU A 72 -17.70 -21.67 -5.47
C LEU A 72 -17.08 -22.46 -4.29
N ILE A 73 -17.30 -23.77 -4.25
CA ILE A 73 -16.67 -24.65 -3.25
C ILE A 73 -15.14 -24.63 -3.39
N CYS A 74 -14.63 -24.76 -4.64
CA CYS A 74 -13.20 -24.67 -4.93
C CYS A 74 -12.60 -23.33 -4.51
N TYR A 75 -13.31 -22.24 -4.78
CA TYR A 75 -12.89 -20.92 -4.31
C TYR A 75 -12.88 -20.83 -2.78
N GLY A 76 -13.95 -21.30 -2.13
CA GLY A 76 -14.05 -21.34 -0.66
C GLY A 76 -12.91 -22.12 0.00
N LYS A 77 -12.54 -23.28 -0.57
CA LYS A 77 -11.38 -24.06 -0.11
C LYS A 77 -10.07 -23.27 -0.26
N GLN A 78 -9.89 -22.57 -1.39
CA GLN A 78 -8.70 -21.72 -1.59
C GLN A 78 -8.65 -20.56 -0.58
N VAL A 79 -9.79 -19.90 -0.32
CA VAL A 79 -9.89 -18.83 0.67
C VAL A 79 -9.57 -19.34 2.08
N THR A 80 -10.12 -20.51 2.45
CA THR A 80 -9.87 -21.10 3.78
C THR A 80 -8.40 -21.49 3.95
N ALA A 81 -7.80 -22.14 2.94
CA ALA A 81 -6.39 -22.48 2.94
C ALA A 81 -5.52 -21.22 3.01
N PHE A 82 -5.87 -20.19 2.27
CA PHE A 82 -5.17 -18.89 2.28
C PHE A 82 -5.27 -18.20 3.64
N LYS A 83 -6.46 -18.13 4.25
CA LYS A 83 -6.68 -17.58 5.59
C LYS A 83 -5.90 -18.35 6.65
N LYS A 84 -5.86 -19.68 6.56
CA LYS A 84 -5.07 -20.52 7.49
C LYS A 84 -3.56 -20.30 7.36
N TYR A 85 -3.10 -19.86 6.19
CA TYR A 85 -1.69 -19.56 5.90
C TYR A 85 -1.28 -18.14 6.29
N THR A 86 -2.21 -17.24 6.53
CA THR A 86 -1.97 -15.83 6.84
C THR A 86 -1.85 -15.43 8.33
N PRO A 87 -1.38 -16.28 9.26
CA PRO A 87 -1.24 -15.87 10.67
C PRO A 87 -0.03 -14.97 10.93
N THR A 88 0.74 -14.58 9.92
CA THR A 88 1.97 -13.78 10.11
C THR A 88 1.71 -12.32 10.43
N TRP A 89 0.53 -11.76 10.13
CA TRP A 89 0.19 -10.41 10.58
C TRP A 89 0.04 -10.34 12.12
N GLU A 90 -0.48 -11.40 12.75
CA GLU A 90 -0.54 -11.50 14.20
C GLU A 90 0.86 -11.49 14.83
N LYS A 91 1.83 -12.11 14.15
CA LYS A 91 3.25 -12.10 14.57
C LYS A 91 3.85 -10.68 14.51
N HIS A 92 3.44 -9.86 13.55
CA HIS A 92 3.97 -8.50 13.37
C HIS A 92 3.06 -7.43 13.93
N ARG A 93 1.94 -7.79 14.55
CA ARG A 93 1.04 -6.83 15.19
C ARG A 93 1.74 -6.02 16.27
N SER A 94 2.58 -6.64 17.08
CA SER A 94 3.34 -5.95 18.12
C SER A 94 4.18 -4.81 17.54
N ILE A 95 4.75 -4.99 16.34
CA ILE A 95 5.57 -3.95 15.68
C ILE A 95 4.71 -2.76 15.28
N PHE A 96 3.48 -3.01 14.77
CA PHE A 96 2.49 -1.98 14.48
C PHE A 96 2.09 -1.22 15.76
N ASP A 97 1.71 -1.95 16.79
CA ASP A 97 1.27 -1.37 18.07
C ASP A 97 2.42 -0.60 18.74
N ASP A 98 3.63 -1.14 18.74
CA ASP A 98 4.83 -0.52 19.29
C ASP A 98 5.17 0.78 18.56
N PHE A 99 5.14 0.76 17.23
CA PHE A 99 5.43 1.96 16.44
C PHE A 99 4.35 3.05 16.63
N ALA A 100 3.08 2.69 16.72
CA ALA A 100 2.00 3.64 16.99
C ALA A 100 2.19 4.34 18.35
N ILE A 101 2.62 3.60 19.38
CA ILE A 101 2.97 4.15 20.70
C ILE A 101 4.20 5.03 20.60
N GLU A 102 5.27 4.55 19.97
CA GLU A 102 6.51 5.30 19.80
C GLU A 102 6.29 6.60 19.02
N LEU A 103 5.42 6.58 18.00
CA LEU A 103 5.07 7.76 17.22
C LEU A 103 4.33 8.80 18.05
N ASN A 104 3.40 8.39 18.91
CA ASN A 104 2.70 9.30 19.82
C ASN A 104 3.70 9.97 20.79
N HIS A 105 4.67 9.21 21.30
CA HIS A 105 5.72 9.75 22.18
C HIS A 105 6.79 10.56 21.47
N TRP A 106 7.03 10.30 20.19
CA TRP A 106 8.08 10.97 19.41
C TRP A 106 7.93 12.49 19.40
N TYR A 107 6.72 13.00 19.27
CA TYR A 107 6.46 14.43 19.21
C TYR A 107 6.52 15.10 20.58
N ASP A 108 6.34 14.35 21.66
CA ASP A 108 6.37 14.83 23.05
C ASP A 108 7.74 14.65 23.72
N SER A 109 8.57 13.76 23.18
CA SER A 109 9.88 13.43 23.72
C SER A 109 10.94 13.40 22.60
N ASP A 110 12.21 13.23 22.99
CA ASP A 110 13.31 13.04 22.03
C ASP A 110 13.67 11.55 21.85
N MET A 111 12.80 10.65 22.31
CA MET A 111 13.01 9.21 22.16
C MET A 111 12.77 8.78 20.72
N ARG A 112 13.86 8.40 20.04
CA ARG A 112 13.82 7.91 18.67
C ARG A 112 12.98 6.64 18.55
N PRO A 113 12.01 6.57 17.62
CA PRO A 113 11.28 5.34 17.34
C PRO A 113 12.24 4.21 16.92
N ARG A 114 12.03 3.01 17.49
CA ARG A 114 12.88 1.82 17.26
C ARG A 114 12.21 0.77 16.39
N SER A 115 10.88 0.78 16.33
CA SER A 115 10.09 -0.18 15.56
C SER A 115 10.02 0.15 14.07
N CYS A 116 10.58 1.30 13.64
CA CYS A 116 10.71 1.68 12.24
C CYS A 116 12.14 1.51 11.72
N ASP A 117 12.28 1.58 10.40
CA ASP A 117 13.58 1.58 9.72
C ASP A 117 14.31 2.93 9.91
N GLY A 118 15.58 2.95 9.51
CA GLY A 118 16.43 4.12 9.63
C GLY A 118 15.92 5.31 8.80
N ASP A 119 15.35 5.04 7.65
CA ASP A 119 14.82 6.05 6.73
C ASP A 119 13.59 6.74 7.30
N THR A 120 12.62 5.97 7.80
CA THR A 120 11.43 6.51 8.47
C THR A 120 11.80 7.35 9.68
N SER A 121 12.69 6.85 10.53
CA SER A 121 13.19 7.58 11.69
C SER A 121 13.91 8.88 11.30
N TYR A 122 14.67 8.87 10.21
CA TYR A 122 15.37 10.05 9.70
C TYR A 122 14.38 11.10 9.18
N ILE A 123 13.37 10.70 8.42
CA ILE A 123 12.32 11.59 7.93
C ILE A 123 11.57 12.26 9.07
N LEU A 124 11.21 11.50 10.11
CA LEU A 124 10.56 12.04 11.30
C LEU A 124 11.44 13.07 12.02
N ARG A 125 12.75 12.84 12.06
CA ARG A 125 13.71 13.82 12.62
C ARG A 125 13.79 15.08 11.78
N LEU A 126 13.92 14.97 10.44
CA LEU A 126 13.93 16.14 9.55
C LEU A 126 12.68 17.00 9.74
N GLN A 127 11.53 16.35 9.86
CA GLN A 127 10.25 17.01 10.12
C GLN A 127 10.27 17.77 11.46
N LYS A 128 10.72 17.11 12.54
CA LYS A 128 10.80 17.71 13.87
C LYS A 128 11.77 18.89 13.90
N ASP A 129 12.94 18.75 13.28
CA ASP A 129 13.94 19.80 13.18
C ASP A 129 13.41 21.01 12.41
N ARG A 130 12.66 20.79 11.30
CA ARG A 130 12.03 21.87 10.54
C ARG A 130 10.98 22.61 11.37
N MET A 131 10.11 21.89 12.07
CA MET A 131 9.11 22.50 12.95
C MET A 131 9.77 23.32 14.06
N ALA A 132 10.85 22.78 14.68
CA ALA A 132 11.59 23.48 15.72
C ALA A 132 12.19 24.81 15.22
N ARG A 133 12.78 24.83 14.00
CA ARG A 133 13.29 26.08 13.39
C ARG A 133 12.22 27.13 13.14
N LYS A 134 10.99 26.68 12.86
CA LYS A 134 9.82 27.57 12.68
C LYS A 134 9.15 27.93 14.02
N GLY A 135 9.71 27.51 15.16
CA GLY A 135 9.16 27.76 16.49
C GLY A 135 7.83 27.02 16.73
N ILE A 136 7.60 25.91 16.00
CA ILE A 136 6.38 25.11 16.08
C ILE A 136 6.68 23.77 16.75
N ARG A 137 5.76 23.32 17.58
CA ARG A 137 5.71 21.98 18.13
C ARG A 137 4.44 21.28 17.61
N MET A 138 4.59 20.05 17.13
CA MET A 138 3.47 19.18 16.82
C MET A 138 3.19 18.24 17.99
N ILE A 139 1.92 18.08 18.31
CA ILE A 139 1.41 17.06 19.22
C ILE A 139 0.49 16.18 18.40
N GLN A 140 0.73 14.87 18.40
CA GLN A 140 -0.10 13.92 17.71
C GLN A 140 -0.37 12.74 18.62
N HIS A 141 -1.64 12.46 18.85
CA HIS A 141 -2.09 11.26 19.52
C HIS A 141 -3.02 10.46 18.63
N THR A 142 -2.76 9.17 18.57
CA THR A 142 -3.63 8.20 17.91
C THR A 142 -4.13 7.21 18.93
N SER A 143 -5.44 6.96 18.95
CA SER A 143 -6.03 5.93 19.80
C SER A 143 -6.93 5.02 18.96
N PRO A 144 -6.90 3.70 19.16
CA PRO A 144 -7.74 2.78 18.41
C PRO A 144 -9.22 3.10 18.60
N VAL A 145 -9.98 3.12 17.50
CA VAL A 145 -11.44 3.21 17.57
C VAL A 145 -11.96 1.88 18.10
N LYS A 146 -12.85 1.91 19.10
CA LYS A 146 -13.42 0.73 19.81
C LYS A 146 -14.08 -0.32 18.90
N ARG A 147 -14.17 -0.13 17.61
CA ARG A 147 -14.74 -1.05 16.62
C ARG A 147 -13.67 -1.43 15.61
N GLU A 148 -13.18 -2.59 15.82
CA GLU A 148 -12.31 -3.39 14.98
C GLU A 148 -12.36 -3.09 13.49
N THR A 149 -11.40 -2.34 13.01
CA THR A 149 -11.10 -2.22 11.59
C THR A 149 -9.63 -2.50 11.36
N MET A 150 -9.10 -3.48 12.08
CA MET A 150 -7.74 -3.91 11.83
C MET A 150 -7.72 -4.97 10.74
N GLY A 151 -6.81 -4.80 9.81
CA GLY A 151 -6.60 -5.77 8.75
C GLY A 151 -5.19 -5.68 8.20
N THR A 152 -4.82 -6.68 7.42
CA THR A 152 -3.62 -6.63 6.64
C THR A 152 -3.91 -6.99 5.20
N THR A 153 -3.26 -6.29 4.27
CA THR A 153 -3.20 -6.71 2.88
C THR A 153 -1.83 -7.29 2.62
N ARG A 154 -1.75 -8.61 2.61
CA ARG A 154 -0.56 -9.29 2.20
C ARG A 154 -0.51 -9.43 0.70
N VAL A 155 0.65 -9.21 0.10
CA VAL A 155 0.90 -9.52 -1.30
C VAL A 155 1.56 -10.89 -1.39
N PRO A 156 0.77 -11.98 -1.50
CA PRO A 156 1.34 -13.32 -1.59
C PRO A 156 1.98 -13.50 -2.96
N ARG A 157 3.24 -13.89 -2.96
CA ARG A 157 3.97 -14.28 -4.16
C ARG A 157 4.46 -15.71 -4.03
N LYS A 158 4.62 -16.39 -5.16
CA LYS A 158 5.22 -17.72 -5.19
C LYS A 158 6.64 -17.71 -4.64
N THR A 159 7.39 -16.65 -4.92
CA THR A 159 8.73 -16.42 -4.41
C THR A 159 8.95 -14.94 -4.23
N SER A 160 9.60 -14.51 -3.16
CA SER A 160 9.95 -13.10 -2.93
C SER A 160 11.18 -12.99 -2.06
N TRP A 161 11.98 -11.95 -2.32
CA TRP A 161 13.07 -11.53 -1.43
C TRP A 161 12.55 -10.94 -0.14
N TYR A 162 11.40 -10.28 -0.23
CA TYR A 162 10.76 -9.58 0.87
C TYR A 162 9.33 -10.05 1.04
N THR A 163 8.87 -9.98 2.26
CA THR A 163 7.45 -9.97 2.58
C THR A 163 7.07 -8.54 2.97
N VAL A 164 5.98 -8.06 2.40
CA VAL A 164 5.43 -6.73 2.68
C VAL A 164 4.04 -6.92 3.24
N ASP A 165 3.83 -6.50 4.47
CA ASP A 165 2.53 -6.50 5.12
C ASP A 165 2.07 -5.02 5.23
N LEU A 166 1.00 -4.67 4.53
CA LEU A 166 0.32 -3.39 4.71
C LEU A 166 -0.72 -3.58 5.81
N MET A 167 -0.42 -3.07 6.98
CA MET A 167 -1.29 -3.13 8.15
C MET A 167 -2.10 -1.85 8.27
N TYR A 168 -3.33 -1.94 8.78
CA TYR A 168 -4.18 -0.77 8.96
C TYR A 168 -5.12 -0.93 10.16
N GLU A 169 -5.37 0.19 10.82
CA GLU A 169 -6.30 0.28 11.95
C GLU A 169 -7.07 1.61 11.91
N GLY A 170 -8.35 1.57 12.28
CA GLY A 170 -9.14 2.77 12.53
C GLY A 170 -8.70 3.45 13.81
N VAL A 171 -8.33 4.72 13.72
CA VAL A 171 -7.86 5.50 14.87
C VAL A 171 -8.58 6.84 14.98
N ASP A 172 -8.82 7.28 16.21
CA ASP A 172 -9.08 8.68 16.49
C ASP A 172 -7.74 9.41 16.53
N ARG A 173 -7.50 10.28 15.56
CA ARG A 173 -6.28 11.07 15.44
C ARG A 173 -6.51 12.48 15.93
N HIS A 174 -5.81 12.88 16.97
CA HIS A 174 -5.73 14.26 17.45
C HIS A 174 -4.40 14.87 17.02
N LEU A 175 -4.48 15.91 16.20
CA LEU A 175 -3.32 16.62 15.67
C LEU A 175 -3.38 18.08 16.11
N GLN A 176 -2.35 18.56 16.78
CA GLN A 176 -2.19 19.93 17.23
C GLN A 176 -0.87 20.51 16.78
N PHE A 177 -0.87 21.78 16.35
CA PHE A 177 0.34 22.57 16.19
C PHE A 177 0.30 23.72 17.19
N GLN A 178 1.40 23.89 17.88
CA GLN A 178 1.58 24.89 18.92
C GLN A 178 2.81 25.75 18.63
N ASN A 179 2.76 27.02 18.99
CA ASN A 179 3.90 27.93 19.04
C ASN A 179 4.06 28.52 20.45
N SER A 180 4.90 29.53 20.61
CA SER A 180 5.12 30.19 21.91
C SER A 180 3.86 30.87 22.49
N THR A 181 2.86 31.19 21.66
CA THR A 181 1.59 31.82 22.09
C THR A 181 0.48 30.84 22.40
N GLY A 182 0.65 29.55 22.08
CA GLY A 182 -0.32 28.49 22.33
C GLY A 182 -0.65 27.66 21.10
N THR A 183 -1.83 27.05 21.10
CA THR A 183 -2.31 26.22 19.99
C THR A 183 -2.74 27.11 18.80
N ILE A 184 -2.05 26.97 17.68
CA ILE A 184 -2.35 27.69 16.42
C ILE A 184 -3.18 26.89 15.43
N TYR A 185 -3.23 25.57 15.62
CA TYR A 185 -4.06 24.67 14.80
C TYR A 185 -4.40 23.42 15.59
N GLU A 186 -5.63 22.98 15.50
CA GLU A 186 -6.10 21.75 16.13
C GLU A 186 -7.08 21.01 15.24
N ARG A 187 -6.96 19.69 15.21
CA ARG A 187 -7.85 18.84 14.45
C ARG A 187 -8.01 17.48 15.09
N VAL A 188 -9.27 17.07 15.28
CA VAL A 188 -9.63 15.72 15.68
C VAL A 188 -10.34 15.05 14.50
N THR A 189 -9.86 13.88 14.09
CA THR A 189 -10.43 13.13 12.96
C THR A 189 -10.42 11.64 13.25
N GLU A 190 -11.45 10.97 12.78
CA GLU A 190 -11.45 9.51 12.66
C GLU A 190 -10.74 9.16 11.35
N ASP A 191 -9.53 8.63 11.46
CA ASP A 191 -8.68 8.26 10.32
C ASP A 191 -8.44 6.75 10.31
N THR A 192 -7.98 6.22 9.18
CA THR A 192 -7.37 4.90 9.12
C THR A 192 -5.86 5.10 9.03
N MET A 193 -5.14 4.62 10.01
CA MET A 193 -3.69 4.58 10.04
C MET A 193 -3.21 3.37 9.27
N TYR A 194 -2.29 3.57 8.35
CA TYR A 194 -1.64 2.52 7.56
C TYR A 194 -0.17 2.49 7.87
N GLU A 195 0.36 1.30 8.08
CA GLU A 195 1.78 1.05 8.23
C GLU A 195 2.23 -0.04 7.27
N THR A 196 3.36 0.20 6.62
CA THR A 196 4.00 -0.81 5.76
C THR A 196 5.11 -1.47 6.55
N VAL A 197 4.95 -2.75 6.85
CA VAL A 197 5.97 -3.57 7.51
C VAL A 197 6.67 -4.43 6.48
N VAL A 198 7.98 -4.29 6.37
CA VAL A 198 8.82 -5.07 5.45
C VAL A 198 9.74 -5.98 6.25
N HIS A 199 9.88 -7.22 5.82
CA HIS A 199 10.79 -8.18 6.44
C HIS A 199 11.24 -9.26 5.44
N THR A 200 12.33 -9.96 5.76
CA THR A 200 12.77 -11.12 4.97
C THR A 200 11.96 -12.36 5.33
N PRO A 201 11.69 -13.26 4.36
CA PRO A 201 11.07 -14.54 4.66
C PRO A 201 11.93 -15.47 5.52
N ASN A 202 13.25 -15.25 5.59
CA ASN A 202 14.23 -16.06 6.32
C ASN A 202 14.69 -15.44 7.65
N GLU A 203 13.86 -14.63 8.27
CA GLU A 203 14.14 -13.90 9.52
C GLU A 203 14.72 -14.78 10.63
N GLN A 204 14.15 -16.00 10.81
CA GLN A 204 14.61 -16.92 11.85
C GLN A 204 16.04 -17.43 11.62
N GLU A 205 16.42 -17.64 10.36
CA GLU A 205 17.77 -18.04 9.98
C GLU A 205 18.75 -16.90 10.24
N LEU A 206 18.38 -15.65 9.88
CA LEU A 206 19.18 -14.47 10.13
C LEU A 206 19.40 -14.18 11.62
N THR A 207 18.38 -14.38 12.46
CA THR A 207 18.48 -14.17 13.91
C THR A 207 19.52 -15.08 14.56
N ARG A 208 19.76 -16.28 13.98
CA ARG A 208 20.72 -17.27 14.48
C ARG A 208 22.13 -17.06 13.95
N MET A 209 22.31 -16.20 12.94
CA MET A 209 23.63 -15.96 12.35
C MET A 209 24.44 -14.97 13.13
N SER A 210 25.75 -15.22 13.15
CA SER A 210 26.76 -14.25 13.57
C SER A 210 27.63 -13.86 12.38
N MET A 211 28.10 -12.64 12.37
CA MET A 211 28.88 -12.07 11.29
C MET A 211 30.09 -11.31 11.82
N THR A 212 31.14 -11.30 11.01
CA THR A 212 32.35 -10.54 11.31
C THR A 212 32.21 -9.11 10.75
N CYS A 213 32.38 -8.11 11.59
CA CYS A 213 32.39 -6.73 11.16
C CYS A 213 33.57 -6.47 10.20
N PRO A 214 33.34 -5.96 8.96
CA PRO A 214 34.43 -5.75 8.01
C PRO A 214 35.39 -4.64 8.40
N ASN A 215 34.97 -3.75 9.31
CA ASN A 215 35.79 -2.62 9.72
C ASN A 215 36.71 -2.94 10.91
N CYS A 216 36.18 -3.64 11.94
CA CYS A 216 36.96 -3.91 13.15
C CYS A 216 37.23 -5.41 13.40
N GLY A 217 36.71 -6.31 12.57
CA GLY A 217 36.93 -7.76 12.74
C GLY A 217 36.12 -8.42 13.85
N ALA A 218 35.35 -7.69 14.63
CA ALA A 218 34.57 -8.24 15.74
C ALA A 218 33.39 -9.09 15.22
N VAL A 219 33.14 -10.24 15.85
CA VAL A 219 32.02 -11.12 15.53
C VAL A 219 30.82 -10.72 16.38
N SER A 220 29.68 -10.52 15.74
CA SER A 220 28.42 -10.13 16.40
C SER A 220 27.24 -10.84 15.78
N PRO A 221 26.14 -11.10 16.53
CA PRO A 221 24.89 -11.58 15.95
C PRO A 221 24.36 -10.57 14.90
N VAL A 222 23.80 -11.06 13.79
CA VAL A 222 23.24 -10.21 12.74
C VAL A 222 22.17 -9.27 13.29
N ALA A 223 21.34 -9.75 14.21
CA ALA A 223 20.33 -8.93 14.88
C ALA A 223 20.93 -7.73 15.66
N ALA A 224 22.08 -7.90 16.29
CA ALA A 224 22.76 -6.81 17.02
C ALA A 224 23.38 -5.78 16.06
N LEU A 225 23.68 -6.17 14.82
CA LEU A 225 24.27 -5.28 13.81
C LEU A 225 23.23 -4.36 13.14
N THR A 226 21.94 -4.54 13.38
CA THR A 226 20.87 -3.70 12.82
C THR A 226 21.02 -2.23 13.27
N GLU A 227 21.55 -1.99 14.46
CA GLU A 227 21.80 -0.67 15.00
C GLU A 227 23.26 -0.19 14.82
N GLY A 228 24.05 -0.98 14.12
CA GLY A 228 25.47 -0.77 13.91
C GLY A 228 26.34 -1.73 14.72
N CYS A 229 27.63 -1.77 14.38
CA CYS A 229 28.58 -2.61 15.11
C CYS A 229 28.69 -2.13 16.57
N PRO A 230 28.48 -3.01 17.56
CA PRO A 230 28.57 -2.63 18.98
C PRO A 230 29.97 -2.19 19.41
N TYR A 231 31.01 -2.52 18.61
CA TYR A 231 32.40 -2.20 18.92
C TYR A 231 32.90 -0.92 18.21
N CYS A 232 32.72 -0.83 16.88
CA CYS A 232 33.24 0.30 16.11
C CYS A 232 32.15 1.22 15.55
N ARG A 233 30.89 0.94 15.86
CA ARG A 233 29.71 1.72 15.44
C ARG A 233 29.50 1.80 13.92
N THR A 234 30.19 0.96 13.13
CA THR A 234 29.94 0.88 11.68
C THR A 234 28.49 0.50 11.44
N VAL A 235 27.77 1.30 10.68
CA VAL A 235 26.37 1.09 10.35
C VAL A 235 26.26 0.12 9.16
N PHE A 236 25.29 -0.80 9.21
CA PHE A 236 25.05 -1.79 8.17
C PHE A 236 23.64 -1.64 7.60
N ARG A 237 23.51 -1.89 6.31
CA ARG A 237 22.23 -1.91 5.59
C ARG A 237 21.51 -3.25 5.74
N ILE A 238 21.21 -3.63 6.95
CA ILE A 238 20.55 -4.90 7.27
C ILE A 238 19.26 -4.73 8.09
N SER A 239 18.90 -3.49 8.42
CA SER A 239 17.69 -3.18 9.19
C SER A 239 16.42 -3.71 8.52
N ASP A 240 16.35 -3.62 7.18
CA ASP A 240 15.20 -4.08 6.39
C ASP A 240 15.07 -5.62 6.33
N LEU A 241 16.06 -6.36 6.81
CA LEU A 241 16.00 -7.82 6.90
C LEU A 241 15.12 -8.30 8.05
N PHE A 242 14.90 -7.42 9.02
CA PHE A 242 14.03 -7.68 10.17
C PHE A 242 12.72 -6.90 10.02
N PRO A 243 11.64 -7.37 10.66
CA PRO A 243 10.37 -6.67 10.61
C PRO A 243 10.51 -5.24 11.15
N ARG A 244 10.25 -4.26 10.29
CA ARG A 244 10.31 -2.83 10.61
C ARG A 244 9.22 -2.10 9.86
N VAL A 245 8.70 -1.04 10.47
CA VAL A 245 7.82 -0.10 9.78
C VAL A 245 8.65 0.76 8.85
N THR A 246 8.40 0.66 7.56
CA THR A 246 9.12 1.41 6.52
C THR A 246 8.33 2.61 6.01
N ASN A 247 7.06 2.70 6.37
CA ASN A 247 6.22 3.84 6.00
C ASN A 247 4.97 3.91 6.86
N ILE A 248 4.49 5.12 7.09
CA ILE A 248 3.21 5.42 7.76
C ILE A 248 2.46 6.51 7.02
N PHE A 249 1.16 6.36 6.92
CA PHE A 249 0.26 7.39 6.40
C PHE A 249 -1.15 7.25 6.98
N PHE A 250 -1.89 8.34 6.94
CA PHE A 250 -3.24 8.41 7.46
C PHE A 250 -4.22 8.72 6.34
N ILE A 251 -5.29 7.95 6.25
CA ILE A 251 -6.36 8.20 5.28
C ILE A 251 -7.66 8.45 6.03
N ARG A 252 -8.27 9.58 5.77
CA ARG A 252 -9.50 9.97 6.43
C ARG A 252 -10.68 9.08 6.01
N GLU A 253 -11.35 8.47 6.99
CA GLU A 253 -12.66 7.79 6.85
C GLU A 253 -12.76 6.67 5.80
N ASN A 254 -11.82 5.77 5.68
CA ASN A 254 -11.89 4.78 4.60
C ASN A 254 -12.54 3.45 4.91
N ALA A 255 -12.48 2.98 6.11
CA ALA A 255 -12.94 1.63 6.45
C ALA A 255 -14.15 1.62 7.37
N SER A 256 -14.75 2.78 7.66
CA SER A 256 -15.79 2.82 8.68
C SER A 256 -17.00 2.00 8.26
N THR A 257 -17.58 1.31 9.25
CA THR A 257 -18.87 0.63 9.17
C THR A 257 -19.99 1.52 8.60
N LYS A 258 -19.85 2.86 8.70
CA LYS A 258 -20.73 3.85 8.07
C LYS A 258 -20.69 3.77 6.54
N ASN A 259 -19.52 3.58 5.95
CA ASN A 259 -19.40 3.49 4.50
C ASN A 259 -19.92 2.14 3.97
N GLN A 260 -19.68 1.04 4.69
CA GLN A 260 -20.28 -0.24 4.36
C GLN A 260 -21.80 -0.20 4.43
N LYS A 261 -22.37 0.44 5.48
CA LYS A 261 -23.82 0.66 5.58
C LYS A 261 -24.38 1.53 4.45
N LYS A 262 -23.64 2.57 4.02
CA LYS A 262 -24.04 3.40 2.88
C LYS A 262 -23.99 2.62 1.57
N MET A 263 -22.94 1.83 1.36
CA MET A 263 -22.83 0.93 0.20
C MET A 263 -23.99 -0.08 0.17
N GLY A 264 -24.29 -0.72 1.31
CA GLY A 264 -25.42 -1.63 1.44
C GLY A 264 -26.76 -0.96 1.13
N LYS A 265 -26.99 0.26 1.60
CA LYS A 265 -28.19 1.04 1.26
C LYS A 265 -28.29 1.34 -0.25
N THR A 266 -27.22 1.78 -0.87
CA THR A 266 -27.22 2.08 -2.32
C THR A 266 -27.49 0.81 -3.12
N THR A 267 -26.86 -0.30 -2.77
CA THR A 267 -27.10 -1.60 -3.42
C THR A 267 -28.55 -2.05 -3.25
N GLY A 268 -29.11 -1.93 -2.03
CA GLY A 268 -30.51 -2.27 -1.75
C GLY A 268 -31.51 -1.42 -2.53
N ILE A 269 -31.26 -0.10 -2.64
CA ILE A 269 -32.10 0.80 -3.46
C ILE A 269 -32.04 0.38 -4.94
N THR A 270 -30.86 0.06 -5.45
CA THR A 270 -30.70 -0.37 -6.84
C THR A 270 -31.43 -1.70 -7.10
N MET A 271 -31.32 -2.66 -6.16
CA MET A 271 -32.09 -3.91 -6.23
C MET A 271 -33.60 -3.65 -6.28
N LEU A 272 -34.10 -2.74 -5.41
CA LEU A 272 -35.53 -2.37 -5.41
C LEU A 272 -35.95 -1.75 -6.75
N VAL A 273 -35.12 -0.87 -7.33
CA VAL A 273 -35.41 -0.26 -8.64
C VAL A 273 -35.49 -1.31 -9.73
N PHE A 274 -34.54 -2.26 -9.78
CA PHE A 274 -34.58 -3.38 -10.73
C PHE A 274 -35.80 -4.29 -10.52
N PHE A 275 -36.13 -4.56 -9.26
CA PHE A 275 -37.33 -5.33 -8.94
C PHE A 275 -38.60 -4.66 -9.49
N LEU A 276 -38.80 -3.39 -9.17
CA LEU A 276 -39.97 -2.64 -9.61
C LEU A 276 -40.02 -2.50 -11.16
N ALA A 277 -38.86 -2.23 -11.77
CA ALA A 277 -38.77 -2.11 -13.24
C ALA A 277 -39.13 -3.39 -13.97
N CYS A 278 -38.91 -4.57 -13.40
CA CYS A 278 -39.30 -5.85 -13.97
C CYS A 278 -40.72 -6.27 -13.54
N PHE A 279 -41.07 -6.05 -12.27
CA PHE A 279 -42.35 -6.50 -11.70
C PHE A 279 -43.55 -5.70 -12.24
N ILE A 280 -43.44 -4.36 -12.31
CA ILE A 280 -44.56 -3.51 -12.72
C ILE A 280 -45.05 -3.84 -14.15
N PRO A 281 -44.19 -3.92 -15.20
CA PRO A 281 -44.61 -4.31 -16.51
C PRO A 281 -45.22 -5.72 -16.53
N SER A 282 -44.60 -6.69 -15.87
CA SER A 282 -45.13 -8.08 -15.82
C SER A 282 -46.44 -8.20 -15.04
N PHE A 283 -46.69 -7.32 -14.06
CA PHE A 283 -47.96 -7.27 -13.33
C PHE A 283 -49.07 -6.61 -14.15
N LEU A 284 -48.72 -5.61 -14.98
CA LEU A 284 -49.69 -4.97 -15.87
C LEU A 284 -50.06 -5.85 -17.09
N ASP A 285 -49.17 -6.76 -17.43
CA ASP A 285 -49.41 -7.78 -18.46
C ASP A 285 -50.24 -8.93 -17.84
N ARG A 286 -51.53 -8.92 -18.06
CA ARG A 286 -52.50 -9.86 -17.47
C ARG A 286 -52.30 -11.32 -17.88
N GLU A 287 -51.43 -11.60 -18.85
CA GLU A 287 -51.16 -12.97 -19.35
C GLU A 287 -50.17 -13.73 -18.45
N SER A 288 -49.38 -13.03 -17.60
CA SER A 288 -48.39 -13.68 -16.74
C SER A 288 -48.94 -14.02 -15.35
N PRO A 289 -48.75 -15.26 -14.86
CA PRO A 289 -49.14 -15.61 -13.48
C PRO A 289 -48.37 -14.78 -12.47
N ILE A 290 -49.06 -14.12 -11.55
CA ILE A 290 -48.46 -13.21 -10.54
C ILE A 290 -47.30 -13.85 -9.77
N PRO A 291 -47.38 -15.12 -9.30
CA PRO A 291 -46.27 -15.75 -8.60
C PRO A 291 -45.00 -15.87 -9.44
N GLN A 292 -45.15 -16.15 -10.73
CA GLN A 292 -44.03 -16.28 -11.66
C GLN A 292 -43.37 -14.92 -11.96
N ALA A 293 -44.18 -13.87 -12.23
CA ALA A 293 -43.70 -12.50 -12.39
C ALA A 293 -42.93 -12.03 -11.18
N LEU A 294 -43.44 -12.30 -9.98
CA LEU A 294 -42.77 -11.92 -8.70
C LEU A 294 -41.45 -12.67 -8.52
N LEU A 295 -41.42 -13.98 -8.79
CA LEU A 295 -40.22 -14.80 -8.67
C LEU A 295 -39.12 -14.33 -9.65
N MET A 296 -39.46 -14.13 -10.92
CA MET A 296 -38.51 -13.67 -11.93
C MET A 296 -37.99 -12.29 -11.67
N SER A 297 -38.85 -11.35 -11.27
CA SER A 297 -38.45 -9.99 -10.91
C SER A 297 -37.53 -9.99 -9.70
N PHE A 298 -37.77 -10.88 -8.72
CA PHE A 298 -36.88 -11.04 -7.55
C PHE A 298 -35.48 -11.54 -7.95
N PHE A 299 -35.39 -12.55 -8.82
CA PHE A 299 -34.09 -13.04 -9.27
C PHE A 299 -33.33 -12.03 -10.12
N VAL A 300 -34.01 -11.33 -11.04
CA VAL A 300 -33.38 -10.25 -11.80
C VAL A 300 -32.88 -9.14 -10.89
N ALA A 301 -33.68 -8.74 -9.91
CA ALA A 301 -33.27 -7.73 -8.92
C ALA A 301 -32.05 -8.18 -8.09
N LEU A 302 -32.05 -9.45 -7.66
CA LEU A 302 -30.95 -10.00 -6.85
C LEU A 302 -29.64 -10.01 -7.65
N ILE A 303 -29.67 -10.48 -8.88
CA ILE A 303 -28.48 -10.66 -9.71
C ILE A 303 -28.06 -9.33 -10.34
N MET A 304 -28.91 -8.74 -11.17
CA MET A 304 -28.58 -7.52 -11.91
C MET A 304 -28.55 -6.30 -10.99
N GLY A 305 -29.58 -6.13 -10.16
CA GLY A 305 -29.63 -5.05 -9.17
C GLY A 305 -28.51 -5.12 -8.16
N GLY A 306 -28.14 -6.34 -7.73
CA GLY A 306 -27.00 -6.57 -6.83
C GLY A 306 -25.67 -6.19 -7.47
N ILE A 307 -25.39 -6.68 -8.68
CA ILE A 307 -24.13 -6.39 -9.40
C ILE A 307 -24.04 -4.90 -9.72
N PHE A 308 -25.04 -4.32 -10.38
CA PHE A 308 -25.04 -2.90 -10.73
C PHE A 308 -25.04 -2.01 -9.49
N GLY A 309 -25.82 -2.36 -8.47
CA GLY A 309 -25.85 -1.62 -7.20
C GLY A 309 -24.50 -1.62 -6.48
N TYR A 310 -23.78 -2.74 -6.50
CA TYR A 310 -22.43 -2.84 -5.94
C TYR A 310 -21.43 -1.99 -6.75
N ILE A 311 -21.47 -2.06 -8.08
CA ILE A 311 -20.61 -1.26 -8.97
C ILE A 311 -20.89 0.24 -8.77
N ILE A 312 -22.16 0.65 -8.77
CA ILE A 312 -22.56 2.05 -8.52
C ILE A 312 -22.10 2.50 -7.13
N SER A 313 -22.25 1.65 -6.12
CA SER A 313 -21.80 1.94 -4.75
C SER A 313 -20.29 2.18 -4.69
N ILE A 314 -19.50 1.35 -5.40
CA ILE A 314 -18.04 1.54 -5.51
C ILE A 314 -17.72 2.87 -6.20
N ILE A 315 -18.37 3.18 -7.32
CA ILE A 315 -18.14 4.43 -8.05
C ILE A 315 -18.48 5.65 -7.18
N ILE A 316 -19.63 5.64 -6.52
CA ILE A 316 -20.04 6.72 -5.61
C ILE A 316 -19.06 6.86 -4.44
N PHE A 317 -18.64 5.73 -3.86
CA PHE A 317 -17.66 5.73 -2.78
C PHE A 317 -16.34 6.33 -3.23
N MET A 318 -15.79 5.83 -4.36
CA MET A 318 -14.54 6.32 -4.93
C MET A 318 -14.61 7.81 -5.29
N THR A 319 -15.69 8.26 -5.96
CA THR A 319 -15.83 9.68 -6.33
C THR A 319 -15.95 10.59 -5.11
N LYS A 320 -16.66 10.17 -4.07
CA LYS A 320 -16.74 10.94 -2.82
C LYS A 320 -15.41 10.99 -2.08
N GLN A 321 -14.69 9.89 -2.05
CA GLN A 321 -13.38 9.81 -1.42
C GLN A 321 -12.35 10.70 -2.14
N PHE A 322 -12.41 10.76 -3.47
CA PHE A 322 -11.48 11.54 -4.28
C PHE A 322 -11.85 13.02 -4.40
N ASN A 323 -13.10 13.42 -4.22
CA ASN A 323 -13.56 14.80 -4.37
C ASN A 323 -13.66 15.57 -3.03
N ARG A 324 -13.26 14.98 -1.92
CA ARG A 324 -13.41 15.61 -0.59
C ARG A 324 -12.21 16.53 -0.30
N ASP A 325 -12.48 17.67 0.34
CA ASP A 325 -11.47 18.60 0.88
C ASP A 325 -10.68 19.45 -0.16
N GLY A 326 -11.29 19.85 -1.28
CA GLY A 326 -10.65 20.75 -2.27
C GLY A 326 -9.50 20.11 -3.05
N ARG A 327 -9.46 18.78 -3.09
CA ARG A 327 -8.41 18.00 -3.74
C ARG A 327 -8.44 18.12 -5.25
N LYS A 328 -7.28 18.18 -5.87
CA LYS A 328 -7.16 17.96 -7.30
C LYS A 328 -7.67 16.55 -7.63
N ARG A 329 -8.52 16.46 -8.64
CA ARG A 329 -9.21 15.21 -9.00
C ARG A 329 -8.24 14.11 -9.36
N ILE A 330 -8.34 12.97 -8.67
CA ILE A 330 -7.59 11.76 -9.02
C ILE A 330 -8.28 11.08 -10.21
N PRO A 331 -7.57 10.87 -11.35
CA PRO A 331 -8.17 10.17 -12.49
C PRO A 331 -8.31 8.68 -12.17
N PHE A 332 -9.54 8.23 -12.04
CA PHE A 332 -9.87 6.86 -11.60
C PHE A 332 -9.18 5.78 -12.42
N TRP A 333 -9.26 5.84 -13.75
CA TRP A 333 -8.65 4.83 -14.62
C TRP A 333 -7.13 4.80 -14.53
N SER A 334 -6.48 5.95 -14.45
CA SER A 334 -5.03 6.03 -14.25
C SER A 334 -4.62 5.43 -12.91
N TYR A 335 -5.38 5.70 -11.85
CA TYR A 335 -5.15 5.12 -10.53
C TYR A 335 -5.23 3.60 -10.54
N VAL A 336 -6.33 3.03 -11.08
CA VAL A 336 -6.56 1.58 -11.12
C VAL A 336 -5.50 0.86 -11.97
N THR A 337 -5.06 1.46 -13.07
CA THR A 337 -4.09 0.84 -13.99
C THR A 337 -2.63 1.00 -13.57
N THR A 338 -2.32 1.93 -12.67
CA THR A 338 -0.94 2.28 -12.26
C THR A 338 -0.17 1.07 -11.75
N LYS A 339 -0.74 0.31 -10.83
CA LYS A 339 -0.09 -0.90 -10.29
C LYS A 339 0.29 -1.90 -11.39
N GLY A 340 -0.59 -2.10 -12.36
CA GLY A 340 -0.34 -2.97 -13.51
C GLY A 340 0.77 -2.45 -14.40
N LYS A 341 0.76 -1.16 -14.74
CA LYS A 341 1.76 -0.50 -15.58
C LYS A 341 3.17 -0.56 -14.96
N VAL A 342 3.29 -0.19 -13.69
CA VAL A 342 4.56 -0.23 -12.96
C VAL A 342 5.08 -1.66 -12.88
N LYS A 343 4.21 -2.61 -12.50
CA LYS A 343 4.59 -4.03 -12.43
C LYS A 343 5.06 -4.59 -13.77
N SER A 344 4.40 -4.22 -14.87
CA SER A 344 4.80 -4.64 -16.22
C SER A 344 6.15 -4.05 -16.62
N ALA A 345 6.43 -2.80 -16.25
CA ALA A 345 7.72 -2.15 -16.53
C ALA A 345 8.89 -2.84 -15.80
N PHE A 346 8.64 -3.37 -14.57
CA PHE A 346 9.67 -4.07 -13.80
C PHE A 346 9.78 -5.56 -14.11
N ALA A 347 8.76 -6.19 -14.70
CA ALA A 347 8.72 -7.62 -14.92
C ALA A 347 9.96 -8.22 -15.64
N PRO A 348 10.58 -7.54 -16.63
CA PRO A 348 11.77 -8.03 -17.29
C PRO A 348 13.02 -8.02 -16.39
N TYR A 349 13.09 -7.13 -15.41
CA TYR A 349 14.29 -6.84 -14.61
C TYR A 349 14.18 -7.40 -13.20
N ASP A 350 12.99 -7.34 -12.61
CA ASP A 350 12.70 -7.83 -11.25
C ASP A 350 11.42 -8.67 -11.22
N PRO A 351 11.54 -10.00 -11.38
CA PRO A 351 10.40 -10.91 -11.32
C PRO A 351 9.74 -10.95 -9.93
N TYR A 352 10.41 -10.42 -8.91
CA TYR A 352 9.95 -10.37 -7.51
C TYR A 352 9.49 -8.98 -7.08
N PHE A 353 9.35 -8.07 -8.02
CA PHE A 353 8.92 -6.70 -7.78
C PHE A 353 7.63 -6.62 -6.94
N SER A 354 7.67 -5.82 -5.88
CA SER A 354 6.52 -5.49 -5.03
C SER A 354 6.11 -4.04 -5.23
N PHE A 355 4.89 -3.83 -5.72
CA PHE A 355 4.36 -2.49 -5.87
C PHE A 355 4.23 -1.77 -4.53
N GLU A 356 3.82 -2.48 -3.49
CA GLU A 356 3.62 -1.92 -2.15
C GLU A 356 4.97 -1.48 -1.52
N LYS A 357 6.03 -2.28 -1.71
CA LYS A 357 7.39 -1.88 -1.31
C LYS A 357 7.87 -0.67 -2.11
N PHE A 358 7.68 -0.72 -3.43
CA PHE A 358 8.01 0.39 -4.33
C PHE A 358 7.27 1.67 -3.93
N GLU A 359 5.95 1.61 -3.74
CA GLU A 359 5.15 2.76 -3.30
C GLU A 359 5.69 3.35 -2.01
N GLY A 360 5.98 2.52 -1.00
CA GLY A 360 6.57 2.95 0.27
C GLY A 360 7.92 3.65 0.08
N GLN A 361 8.81 3.10 -0.75
CA GLN A 361 10.10 3.72 -1.06
C GLN A 361 9.95 5.09 -1.72
N ILE A 362 9.05 5.21 -2.70
CA ILE A 362 8.83 6.49 -3.40
C ILE A 362 8.27 7.55 -2.46
N ILE A 363 7.34 7.18 -1.60
CA ILE A 363 6.79 8.08 -0.58
C ILE A 363 7.91 8.57 0.36
N SER A 364 8.78 7.68 0.81
CA SER A 364 9.93 8.01 1.67
C SER A 364 10.90 8.94 0.96
N LEU A 365 11.23 8.68 -0.33
CA LEU A 365 12.09 9.56 -1.13
C LEU A 365 11.51 10.97 -1.25
N ILE A 366 10.23 11.09 -1.58
CA ILE A 366 9.55 12.39 -1.73
C ILE A 366 9.56 13.15 -0.38
N ARG A 367 9.17 12.48 0.71
CA ARG A 367 9.15 13.09 2.03
C ARG A 367 10.55 13.55 2.46
N MET A 368 11.57 12.72 2.23
CA MET A 368 12.95 13.06 2.56
C MET A 368 13.44 14.27 1.78
N ALA A 369 13.21 14.30 0.46
CA ALA A 369 13.62 15.42 -0.39
C ALA A 369 12.92 16.72 0.02
N ILE A 370 11.61 16.68 0.30
CA ILE A 370 10.85 17.88 0.70
C ILE A 370 11.20 18.32 2.12
N MET A 371 11.39 17.40 3.07
CA MET A 371 11.71 17.74 4.46
C MET A 371 13.17 18.09 4.68
N SER A 372 14.06 17.80 3.74
CA SER A 372 15.44 18.24 3.77
C SER A 372 15.56 19.73 3.44
N ASP A 373 16.37 20.47 4.18
CA ASP A 373 16.68 21.88 3.85
C ASP A 373 17.70 21.96 2.70
N HIS A 374 18.48 20.91 2.53
CA HIS A 374 19.53 20.78 1.53
C HIS A 374 19.35 19.49 0.73
N PRO A 375 18.27 19.37 -0.10
CA PRO A 375 18.00 18.17 -0.86
C PRO A 375 19.10 17.81 -1.85
N GLU A 376 19.90 18.81 -2.28
CA GLU A 376 21.06 18.67 -3.15
C GLU A 376 22.17 17.81 -2.53
N ASN A 377 22.22 17.70 -1.20
CA ASN A 377 23.19 16.86 -0.50
C ASN A 377 22.79 15.39 -0.45
N LEU A 378 21.49 15.07 -0.69
CA LEU A 378 21.01 13.71 -0.70
C LEU A 378 21.54 12.95 -1.92
N ALA A 379 22.12 11.77 -1.75
CA ALA A 379 22.51 10.92 -2.86
C ALA A 379 21.31 10.45 -3.69
N SER A 380 20.11 10.43 -3.06
CA SER A 380 18.85 10.06 -3.69
C SER A 380 18.16 11.19 -4.46
N TYR A 381 18.73 12.39 -4.50
CA TYR A 381 18.16 13.55 -5.18
C TYR A 381 19.18 14.18 -6.12
N CYS A 382 18.87 14.20 -7.40
CA CYS A 382 19.68 14.83 -8.46
C CYS A 382 18.94 16.00 -9.13
N GLY A 383 17.78 16.38 -8.61
CA GLY A 383 16.96 17.47 -9.15
C GLY A 383 17.57 18.85 -8.89
N GLY A 384 17.00 19.85 -9.54
CA GLY A 384 17.33 21.23 -9.32
C GLY A 384 16.73 21.79 -8.02
N THR A 385 16.68 23.11 -7.92
CA THR A 385 16.07 23.82 -6.79
C THR A 385 14.60 23.45 -6.66
N LEU A 386 14.18 23.08 -5.46
CA LEU A 386 12.79 22.78 -5.16
C LEU A 386 11.92 24.05 -5.19
N ASN A 387 10.61 23.86 -5.46
CA ASN A 387 9.64 24.93 -5.32
C ASN A 387 9.70 25.51 -3.89
N PRO A 388 9.79 26.84 -3.72
CA PRO A 388 9.88 27.47 -2.39
C PRO A 388 8.75 27.06 -1.43
N TYR A 389 7.55 26.79 -1.94
CA TYR A 389 6.44 26.31 -1.13
C TYR A 389 6.79 25.03 -0.32
N PHE A 390 7.65 24.15 -0.83
CA PHE A 390 8.05 22.95 -0.11
C PHE A 390 8.81 23.23 1.19
N GLN A 391 9.45 24.40 1.31
CA GLN A 391 10.11 24.81 2.55
C GLN A 391 9.11 25.21 3.65
N ASP A 392 7.90 25.60 3.27
CA ASP A 392 6.85 25.95 4.23
C ASP A 392 6.12 24.73 4.79
N ILE A 393 6.25 23.56 4.13
CA ILE A 393 5.58 22.32 4.55
C ILE A 393 6.23 21.78 5.82
N ILE A 394 5.40 21.56 6.85
CA ILE A 394 5.81 21.02 8.16
C ILE A 394 5.28 19.61 8.40
N GLU A 395 4.20 19.21 7.71
CA GLU A 395 3.64 17.85 7.77
C GLU A 395 3.07 17.47 6.42
N MET A 396 3.28 16.22 6.03
CA MET A 396 2.80 15.63 4.78
C MET A 396 2.10 14.31 5.04
N THR A 397 0.84 14.22 4.64
CA THR A 397 0.08 12.97 4.68
C THR A 397 -0.18 12.47 3.26
N TYR A 398 0.36 11.30 2.92
CA TYR A 398 0.09 10.64 1.65
C TYR A 398 -1.36 10.15 1.59
N MET A 399 -1.97 10.25 0.42
CA MET A 399 -3.38 9.94 0.23
C MET A 399 -3.64 8.58 -0.41
N GLN A 400 -2.64 7.69 -0.39
CA GLN A 400 -2.70 6.39 -1.06
C GLN A 400 -3.11 6.49 -2.55
N ALA A 401 -2.69 7.55 -3.19
CA ALA A 401 -2.99 7.79 -4.59
C ALA A 401 -1.73 8.14 -5.37
N MET A 402 -1.41 7.28 -6.33
CA MET A 402 -0.29 7.40 -7.24
C MET A 402 -0.76 7.04 -8.65
N THR A 403 -0.33 7.81 -9.65
CA THR A 403 -0.60 7.50 -11.05
C THR A 403 0.66 7.65 -11.90
N VAL A 404 0.79 6.76 -12.86
CA VAL A 404 1.86 6.83 -13.86
C VAL A 404 1.51 7.89 -14.90
N GLN A 405 2.41 8.86 -15.08
CA GLN A 405 2.35 9.85 -16.17
C GLN A 405 3.17 9.38 -17.36
N ASN A 406 4.39 8.91 -17.11
CA ASN A 406 5.29 8.42 -18.14
C ASN A 406 6.18 7.28 -17.62
N ILE A 407 6.52 6.33 -18.49
CA ILE A 407 7.53 5.29 -18.24
C ILE A 407 8.30 5.09 -19.55
N HIS A 408 9.60 5.20 -19.50
CA HIS A 408 10.48 4.95 -20.66
C HIS A 408 11.86 4.47 -20.22
N MET A 409 12.61 3.95 -21.17
CA MET A 409 13.99 3.53 -20.97
C MET A 409 14.97 4.52 -21.61
N GLU A 410 16.00 4.88 -20.86
CA GLU A 410 17.17 5.65 -21.35
C GLU A 410 18.42 4.79 -21.19
N GLY A 411 18.80 4.07 -22.23
CA GLY A 411 19.88 3.08 -22.13
C GLY A 411 19.54 1.99 -21.13
N SER A 412 20.34 1.83 -20.09
CA SER A 412 20.10 0.88 -18.98
C SER A 412 19.23 1.45 -17.86
N HIS A 413 18.76 2.70 -17.97
CA HIS A 413 18.00 3.34 -16.91
C HIS A 413 16.51 3.32 -17.20
N LEU A 414 15.73 2.87 -16.24
CA LEU A 414 14.29 3.01 -16.22
C LEU A 414 13.93 4.35 -15.63
N CYS A 415 13.35 5.22 -16.46
CA CYS A 415 12.87 6.54 -16.09
C CYS A 415 11.35 6.50 -15.96
N MET A 416 10.82 7.08 -14.87
CA MET A 416 9.40 7.03 -14.55
C MET A 416 8.94 8.35 -13.94
N THR A 417 7.89 8.94 -14.51
CA THR A 417 7.20 10.09 -13.91
C THR A 417 5.90 9.64 -13.27
N LEU A 418 5.78 9.87 -11.98
CA LEU A 418 4.63 9.50 -11.17
C LEU A 418 3.99 10.77 -10.60
N ARG A 419 2.67 10.84 -10.62
CA ARG A 419 1.90 11.84 -9.89
C ARG A 419 1.38 11.25 -8.61
N THR A 420 1.60 11.96 -7.50
CA THR A 420 1.21 11.55 -6.15
C THR A 420 0.33 12.62 -5.50
N TRP A 421 -0.61 12.23 -4.64
CA TRP A 421 -1.54 13.14 -3.97
C TRP A 421 -1.26 13.19 -2.48
N TRP A 422 -1.23 14.39 -1.94
CA TRP A 422 -0.84 14.69 -0.58
C TRP A 422 -1.81 15.66 0.09
N ILE A 423 -1.90 15.57 1.41
CA ILE A 423 -2.40 16.62 2.26
C ILE A 423 -1.20 17.20 2.98
N ASN A 424 -0.90 18.46 2.68
CA ASN A 424 0.21 19.18 3.26
C ASN A 424 -0.30 20.19 4.28
N TYR A 425 0.44 20.30 5.37
CA TYR A 425 0.30 21.35 6.35
C TYR A 425 1.50 22.26 6.19
N SER A 426 1.28 23.50 5.81
CA SER A 426 2.31 24.52 5.65
C SER A 426 2.14 25.61 6.70
N GLU A 427 3.27 26.07 7.19
CA GLU A 427 3.32 27.22 8.10
C GLU A 427 3.78 28.45 7.32
N LYS A 428 3.01 29.51 7.43
CA LYS A 428 3.37 30.84 6.91
C LYS A 428 2.81 31.91 7.82
N ASP A 429 3.67 32.84 8.20
CA ASP A 429 3.31 34.02 9.00
C ASP A 429 2.59 33.66 10.32
N GLY A 430 3.01 32.58 10.98
CA GLY A 430 2.45 32.10 12.25
C GLY A 430 1.11 31.37 12.12
N SER A 431 0.64 31.12 10.91
CA SER A 431 -0.60 30.39 10.65
C SER A 431 -0.37 29.05 9.93
N ILE A 432 -1.20 28.06 10.25
CA ILE A 432 -1.15 26.75 9.61
C ILE A 432 -2.21 26.67 8.51
N ASN A 433 -1.75 26.45 7.30
CA ASN A 433 -2.62 26.21 6.16
C ASN A 433 -2.60 24.72 5.78
N ARG A 434 -3.79 24.13 5.64
CA ARG A 434 -3.96 22.74 5.19
C ARG A 434 -4.43 22.72 3.74
N ARG A 435 -3.63 22.13 2.87
CA ARG A 435 -3.89 22.09 1.43
C ARG A 435 -3.74 20.68 0.87
N GLY A 436 -4.58 20.36 -0.13
CA GLY A 436 -4.43 19.15 -0.95
C GLY A 436 -3.59 19.46 -2.19
N ASP A 437 -2.44 18.78 -2.33
CA ASP A 437 -1.49 19.02 -3.41
C ASP A 437 -1.26 17.77 -4.27
N CYS A 438 -0.87 18.00 -5.52
CA CYS A 438 -0.33 16.98 -6.40
C CYS A 438 1.16 17.25 -6.61
N ILE A 439 1.96 16.19 -6.50
CA ILE A 439 3.40 16.25 -6.68
C ILE A 439 3.78 15.27 -7.79
N ASP A 440 4.40 15.77 -8.84
CA ASP A 440 5.01 14.95 -9.89
C ASP A 440 6.46 14.67 -9.50
N VAL A 441 6.81 13.41 -9.49
CA VAL A 441 8.17 12.93 -9.22
C VAL A 441 8.69 12.17 -10.43
N THR A 442 9.81 12.60 -10.97
CA THR A 442 10.55 11.87 -11.99
C THR A 442 11.66 11.09 -11.31
N LEU A 443 11.63 9.80 -11.52
CA LEU A 443 12.49 8.81 -10.91
C LEU A 443 13.38 8.15 -11.97
N ARG A 444 14.60 7.80 -11.57
CA ARG A 444 15.54 7.05 -12.39
C ARG A 444 16.15 5.90 -11.61
N ARG A 445 16.33 4.75 -12.26
CA ARG A 445 16.99 3.57 -11.71
C ARG A 445 17.74 2.80 -12.78
N ASN A 446 18.95 2.36 -12.47
CA ASN A 446 19.70 1.49 -13.36
C ASN A 446 19.20 0.04 -13.26
N THR A 447 18.67 -0.51 -14.37
CA THR A 447 18.11 -1.86 -14.42
C THR A 447 19.16 -2.94 -14.65
N ALA A 448 20.41 -2.58 -14.95
CA ALA A 448 21.52 -3.52 -15.08
C ALA A 448 21.92 -4.15 -13.74
N TYR A 449 21.49 -3.56 -12.62
CA TYR A 449 21.77 -4.03 -11.28
C TYR A 449 20.49 -4.53 -10.60
N MET A 450 20.57 -5.74 -10.03
CA MET A 450 19.48 -6.23 -9.18
C MET A 450 19.48 -5.46 -7.86
N GLU A 451 18.29 -5.21 -7.33
CA GLU A 451 18.15 -4.59 -6.02
C GLU A 451 18.68 -5.55 -4.95
N PRO A 452 19.70 -5.14 -4.17
CA PRO A 452 20.19 -5.96 -3.07
C PRO A 452 19.14 -6.00 -1.96
N PRO A 453 19.16 -7.05 -1.11
CA PRO A 453 18.37 -7.05 0.13
C PRO A 453 18.77 -5.83 0.98
N GLY A 454 17.79 -5.17 1.60
CA GLY A 454 18.04 -4.04 2.50
C GLY A 454 18.40 -2.76 1.75
N PHE A 455 17.45 -2.17 1.05
CA PHE A 455 17.58 -0.80 0.52
C PHE A 455 17.35 0.22 1.64
N SER A 456 18.25 1.19 1.77
CA SER A 456 18.10 2.34 2.64
C SER A 456 18.59 3.60 1.92
N ILE A 457 17.89 4.71 2.15
CA ILE A 457 18.27 6.03 1.60
C ILE A 457 19.37 6.66 2.45
N THR A 458 19.36 6.37 3.74
CA THR A 458 20.30 6.98 4.71
C THR A 458 21.60 6.21 4.84
N SER A 459 21.62 4.91 4.56
CA SER A 459 22.81 4.08 4.70
C SER A 459 23.14 3.42 3.36
N ALA A 460 24.27 3.78 2.77
CA ALA A 460 24.79 3.22 1.55
C ALA A 460 25.86 2.16 1.80
N TYR A 461 26.03 1.30 0.82
CA TYR A 461 27.04 0.26 0.81
C TYR A 461 28.00 0.45 -0.35
N CYS A 462 29.26 0.64 -0.05
CA CYS A 462 30.28 0.78 -1.10
C CYS A 462 30.58 -0.56 -1.75
N ARG A 463 30.30 -0.67 -3.06
CA ARG A 463 30.55 -1.89 -3.84
C ARG A 463 32.04 -2.20 -4.01
N ASN A 464 32.91 -1.17 -3.87
CA ASN A 464 34.34 -1.35 -4.05
C ASN A 464 35.02 -1.88 -2.77
N CYS A 465 34.75 -1.28 -1.58
CA CYS A 465 35.43 -1.64 -0.35
C CYS A 465 34.56 -2.35 0.68
N GLY A 466 33.26 -2.49 0.43
CA GLY A 466 32.34 -3.15 1.36
C GLY A 466 31.93 -2.36 2.58
N ALA A 467 32.43 -1.12 2.75
CA ALA A 467 32.05 -0.29 3.89
C ALA A 467 30.66 0.32 3.73
N SER A 468 29.95 0.46 4.84
CA SER A 468 28.70 1.20 4.91
C SER A 468 28.96 2.63 5.37
N PHE A 469 28.23 3.59 4.81
CA PHE A 469 28.36 5.00 5.15
C PHE A 469 27.03 5.75 5.00
N ASP A 470 27.00 6.96 5.55
CA ASP A 470 25.84 7.86 5.50
C ASP A 470 25.74 8.51 4.11
N SER A 471 24.83 8.00 3.27
CA SER A 471 24.59 8.48 1.90
C SER A 471 23.83 9.80 1.83
N VAL A 472 23.31 10.30 2.95
CA VAL A 472 22.64 11.60 3.03
C VAL A 472 23.67 12.73 3.02
N ARG A 473 24.80 12.49 3.69
CA ARG A 473 25.85 13.51 3.87
C ARG A 473 26.99 13.39 2.88
N GLN A 474 27.18 12.21 2.29
CA GLN A 474 28.36 11.91 1.48
C GLN A 474 27.97 11.14 0.23
N ARG A 475 28.31 11.69 -0.93
CA ARG A 475 28.16 10.99 -2.23
C ARG A 475 29.33 10.07 -2.54
N ASN A 476 30.47 10.27 -1.89
CA ASN A 476 31.66 9.44 -2.07
C ASN A 476 31.86 8.59 -0.83
N CYS A 477 32.29 7.35 -1.02
CA CYS A 477 32.67 6.50 0.09
C CYS A 477 33.79 7.17 0.91
N PRO A 478 33.61 7.41 2.21
CA PRO A 478 34.63 8.06 3.04
C PRO A 478 35.87 7.20 3.26
N TYR A 479 35.81 5.90 2.95
CA TYR A 479 36.89 4.95 3.18
C TYR A 479 37.79 4.74 1.94
N CYS A 480 37.22 4.72 0.73
CA CYS A 480 37.97 4.47 -0.50
C CYS A 480 37.81 5.54 -1.58
N GLY A 481 37.05 6.59 -1.33
CA GLY A 481 36.82 7.69 -2.27
C GLY A 481 35.93 7.38 -3.49
N THR A 482 35.48 6.13 -3.65
CA THR A 482 34.66 5.73 -4.79
C THR A 482 33.33 6.47 -4.78
N VAL A 483 32.95 7.02 -5.94
CA VAL A 483 31.65 7.67 -6.13
C VAL A 483 30.53 6.63 -5.94
N TYR A 484 29.55 7.00 -5.18
CA TYR A 484 28.38 6.16 -4.93
C TYR A 484 27.25 6.52 -5.89
N HIS A 485 26.89 5.57 -6.71
CA HIS A 485 25.80 5.67 -7.68
C HIS A 485 24.54 5.01 -7.11
N MET A 486 23.73 5.79 -6.41
CA MET A 486 22.54 5.26 -5.73
C MET A 486 21.50 4.70 -6.70
N GLU A 487 21.48 5.16 -7.96
CA GLU A 487 20.65 4.64 -9.05
C GLU A 487 20.90 3.16 -9.36
N ASN A 488 22.06 2.63 -9.00
CA ASN A 488 22.38 1.20 -9.16
C ASN A 488 21.74 0.31 -8.09
N GLU A 489 21.26 0.90 -6.99
CA GLU A 489 20.72 0.16 -5.87
C GLU A 489 19.25 0.45 -5.61
N GLY A 490 18.78 1.62 -6.00
CA GLY A 490 17.42 2.06 -5.81
C GLY A 490 17.01 3.14 -6.78
N PHE A 491 15.96 3.84 -6.47
CA PHE A 491 15.52 5.00 -7.23
C PHE A 491 16.21 6.26 -6.73
N ILE A 492 16.50 7.16 -7.67
CA ILE A 492 16.84 8.55 -7.38
C ILE A 492 15.76 9.45 -7.95
N ILE A 493 15.56 10.61 -7.32
CA ILE A 493 14.68 11.66 -7.82
C ILE A 493 15.48 12.57 -8.74
N GLU A 494 15.08 12.67 -10.01
CA GLU A 494 15.62 13.60 -10.97
C GLU A 494 14.87 14.93 -11.00
N ARG A 495 13.56 14.90 -10.68
CA ARG A 495 12.71 16.08 -10.67
C ARG A 495 11.56 15.90 -9.71
N LEU A 496 11.20 16.99 -9.02
CA LEU A 496 10.08 17.03 -8.09
C LEU A 496 9.36 18.36 -8.27
N GLU A 497 8.11 18.30 -8.71
CA GLU A 497 7.33 19.46 -9.11
C GLU A 497 5.97 19.49 -8.44
N LEU A 498 5.54 20.67 -8.04
CA LEU A 498 4.18 20.93 -7.59
C LEU A 498 3.29 21.17 -8.81
N VAL A 499 2.16 20.44 -8.91
CA VAL A 499 1.25 20.51 -10.06
C VAL A 499 -0.01 21.30 -9.74
#